data_df5e20a6ee0fe885c8d526dd4324ed79
#
_entry.id   df5e20a6ee0fe885c8d526dd4324ed79
#
_cell.length_a   1.000
_cell.length_b   1.000
_cell.length_c   1.000
_cell.angle_alpha   90.00
_cell.angle_beta   90.00
_cell.angle_gamma   90.00
#
_symmetry.space_group_name_H-M   'P 1'
#
loop_
_entity.id
_entity.type
_entity.pdbx_description
1 polymer ?
#
loop_
_entity_poly.entity_id
_entity_poly.type
_entity_poly.pdbx_seq_one_letter_code
_entity_poly.pdbx_strand_id
1 'polypeptide(L)'
;MKKLIILGCTGFIGKNVAEFFAREKKYKVYGTYFKSKPFKNNSITFLKADLTDKAQVNKVLQGKDILIQAAATTTGSKDIVSKPYIHVTDNAVINSYVMRSAFENKLKRVIFFSCSIMYKPSNKPQKEVDLNLNLDPFKSYFGAAWMKIFIEKTCEFFSRFK
;
A
#
# COMPACT_ATOMS: atom_id res chain seq x y z
N MET A 1 -5.20 -12.21 -20.37
CA MET A 1 -4.34 -12.07 -19.18
C MET A 1 -4.88 -10.92 -18.30
N LYS A 2 -4.98 -11.13 -16.99
CA LYS A 2 -5.36 -10.06 -16.05
C LYS A 2 -4.20 -9.09 -15.87
N LYS A 3 -4.47 -7.79 -15.87
CA LYS A 3 -3.46 -6.74 -15.67
C LYS A 3 -3.32 -6.47 -14.17
N LEU A 4 -2.20 -6.89 -13.60
CA LEU A 4 -1.86 -6.70 -12.19
C LEU A 4 -0.87 -5.54 -12.05
N ILE A 5 -1.15 -4.58 -11.18
CA ILE A 5 -0.22 -3.51 -10.84
C ILE A 5 0.21 -3.59 -9.37
N ILE A 6 1.52 -3.45 -9.14
CA ILE A 6 2.13 -3.37 -7.82
C ILE A 6 2.65 -1.94 -7.62
N LEU A 7 2.07 -1.19 -6.71
CA LEU A 7 2.61 0.11 -6.32
C LEU A 7 3.76 -0.09 -5.33
N GLY A 8 4.85 0.68 -5.50
CA GLY A 8 6.07 0.52 -4.69
C GLY A 8 6.89 -0.73 -5.05
N CYS A 9 6.91 -1.08 -6.33
CA CYS A 9 7.55 -2.28 -6.87
C CYS A 9 9.08 -2.36 -6.62
N THR A 10 9.74 -1.25 -6.32
CA THR A 10 11.18 -1.20 -6.01
C THR A 10 11.50 -1.35 -4.52
N GLY A 11 10.47 -1.38 -3.66
CA GLY A 11 10.63 -1.71 -2.23
C GLY A 11 10.76 -3.21 -1.99
N PHE A 12 11.16 -3.61 -0.77
CA PHE A 12 11.39 -5.02 -0.43
C PHE A 12 10.16 -5.90 -0.70
N ILE A 13 9.01 -5.55 -0.16
CA ILE A 13 7.76 -6.31 -0.37
C ILE A 13 7.35 -6.27 -1.84
N GLY A 14 7.29 -5.07 -2.43
CA GLY A 14 6.83 -4.88 -3.79
C GLY A 14 7.66 -5.64 -4.82
N LYS A 15 8.99 -5.69 -4.66
CA LYS A 15 9.88 -6.45 -5.54
C LYS A 15 9.59 -7.96 -5.49
N ASN A 16 9.54 -8.54 -4.28
CA ASN A 16 9.30 -9.98 -4.11
C ASN A 16 7.93 -10.38 -4.68
N VAL A 17 6.90 -9.58 -4.43
CA VAL A 17 5.55 -9.81 -4.98
C VAL A 17 5.56 -9.70 -6.51
N ALA A 18 6.22 -8.68 -7.07
CA ALA A 18 6.28 -8.49 -8.52
C ALA A 18 7.02 -9.63 -9.22
N GLU A 19 8.14 -10.08 -8.68
CA GLU A 19 8.90 -11.21 -9.21
C GLU A 19 8.11 -12.53 -9.15
N PHE A 20 7.34 -12.75 -8.07
CA PHE A 20 6.45 -13.90 -7.96
C PHE A 20 5.39 -13.89 -9.08
N PHE A 21 4.63 -12.80 -9.22
CA PHE A 21 3.58 -12.72 -10.24
C PHE A 21 4.11 -12.64 -11.66
N ALA A 22 5.34 -12.15 -11.88
CA ALA A 22 5.97 -12.14 -13.19
C ALA A 22 6.27 -13.54 -13.76
N ARG A 23 6.37 -14.56 -12.91
CA ARG A 23 6.51 -15.97 -13.30
C ARG A 23 5.16 -16.61 -13.67
N GLU A 24 4.06 -16.01 -13.26
CA GLU A 24 2.71 -16.52 -13.47
C GLU A 24 2.15 -16.06 -14.82
N LYS A 25 2.11 -16.93 -15.82
CA LYS A 25 1.67 -16.62 -17.21
C LYS A 25 0.26 -16.02 -17.33
N LYS A 26 -0.57 -16.12 -16.29
CA LYS A 26 -1.94 -15.59 -16.25
C LYS A 26 -2.02 -14.08 -16.01
N TYR A 27 -0.90 -13.42 -15.62
CA TYR A 27 -0.86 -11.99 -15.33
C TYR A 27 0.07 -11.24 -16.28
N LYS A 28 -0.37 -10.03 -16.69
CA LYS A 28 0.51 -8.98 -17.23
C LYS A 28 0.85 -8.05 -16.07
N VAL A 29 2.12 -8.08 -15.64
CA VAL A 29 2.57 -7.40 -14.43
C VAL A 29 3.09 -6.00 -14.75
N TYR A 30 2.61 -5.03 -13.97
CA TYR A 30 3.05 -3.66 -13.94
C TYR A 30 3.60 -3.33 -12.55
N GLY A 31 4.65 -2.50 -12.47
CA GLY A 31 5.20 -2.09 -11.20
C GLY A 31 5.48 -0.58 -11.19
N THR A 32 5.08 0.14 -10.13
CA THR A 32 5.48 1.55 -10.03
C THR A 32 6.80 1.71 -9.27
N TYR A 33 7.53 2.75 -9.65
CA TYR A 33 8.71 3.24 -8.96
C TYR A 33 8.68 4.78 -8.92
N PHE A 34 9.42 5.37 -8.00
CA PHE A 34 9.52 6.83 -7.89
C PHE A 34 10.98 7.29 -7.88
N LYS A 35 11.65 7.25 -6.72
CA LYS A 35 13.06 7.69 -6.56
C LYS A 35 14.06 6.56 -6.87
N SER A 36 13.77 5.35 -6.42
CA SER A 36 14.62 4.19 -6.66
C SER A 36 14.48 3.70 -8.09
N LYS A 37 15.61 3.39 -8.74
CA LYS A 37 15.60 2.81 -10.09
C LYS A 37 14.99 1.39 -10.08
N PRO A 38 14.23 1.01 -11.11
CA PRO A 38 13.72 -0.35 -11.23
C PRO A 38 14.86 -1.37 -11.42
N PHE A 39 14.63 -2.57 -10.90
CA PHE A 39 15.50 -3.71 -11.14
C PHE A 39 15.26 -4.31 -12.54
N LYS A 40 16.22 -5.05 -13.06
CA LYS A 40 16.10 -5.67 -14.40
C LYS A 40 15.16 -6.88 -14.34
N ASN A 41 14.01 -6.78 -15.00
CA ASN A 41 13.08 -7.90 -15.21
C ASN A 41 12.20 -7.61 -16.44
N ASN A 42 12.37 -8.39 -17.51
CA ASN A 42 11.70 -8.16 -18.79
C ASN A 42 10.20 -8.54 -18.78
N SER A 43 9.74 -9.27 -17.75
CA SER A 43 8.34 -9.66 -17.60
C SER A 43 7.51 -8.63 -16.81
N ILE A 44 8.13 -7.53 -16.36
CA ILE A 44 7.48 -6.46 -15.61
C ILE A 44 7.56 -5.15 -16.39
N THR A 45 6.43 -4.51 -16.59
CA THR A 45 6.38 -3.16 -17.17
C THR A 45 6.48 -2.13 -16.05
N PHE A 46 7.59 -1.42 -15.97
CA PHE A 46 7.81 -0.41 -14.94
C PHE A 46 7.26 0.95 -15.35
N LEU A 47 6.54 1.60 -14.43
CA LEU A 47 5.92 2.91 -14.59
C LEU A 47 6.45 3.87 -13.51
N LYS A 48 7.01 5.02 -13.90
CA LYS A 48 7.40 6.04 -12.94
C LYS A 48 6.15 6.81 -12.50
N ALA A 49 5.95 6.95 -11.18
CA ALA A 49 4.85 7.73 -10.64
C ALA A 49 5.14 8.23 -9.24
N ASP A 50 4.80 9.48 -8.99
CA ASP A 50 4.65 10.03 -7.64
C ASP A 50 3.22 9.73 -7.17
N LEU A 51 3.09 8.95 -6.11
CA LEU A 51 1.78 8.54 -5.61
C LEU A 51 1.13 9.59 -4.69
N THR A 52 1.82 10.68 -4.40
CA THR A 52 1.23 11.88 -3.77
C THR A 52 0.54 12.79 -4.79
N ASP A 53 0.71 12.50 -6.08
CA ASP A 53 0.04 13.20 -7.20
C ASP A 53 -1.17 12.37 -7.67
N LYS A 54 -2.36 12.92 -7.48
CA LYS A 54 -3.62 12.27 -7.86
C LYS A 54 -3.70 11.92 -9.35
N ALA A 55 -3.20 12.79 -10.24
CA ALA A 55 -3.27 12.56 -11.66
C ALA A 55 -2.37 11.40 -12.09
N GLN A 56 -1.16 11.30 -11.51
CA GLN A 56 -0.25 10.19 -11.76
C GLN A 56 -0.79 8.87 -11.21
N VAL A 57 -1.41 8.88 -10.01
CA VAL A 57 -2.08 7.70 -9.46
C VAL A 57 -3.17 7.22 -10.40
N ASN A 58 -4.05 8.11 -10.85
CA ASN A 58 -5.12 7.75 -11.78
C ASN A 58 -4.58 7.17 -13.08
N LYS A 59 -3.55 7.79 -13.66
CA LYS A 59 -2.90 7.36 -14.91
C LYS A 59 -2.36 5.94 -14.81
N VAL A 60 -1.67 5.59 -13.72
CA VAL A 60 -1.05 4.25 -13.60
C VAL A 60 -2.08 3.16 -13.28
N LEU A 61 -3.21 3.50 -12.65
CA LEU A 61 -4.28 2.55 -12.34
C LEU A 61 -5.25 2.32 -13.50
N GLN A 62 -5.30 3.24 -14.46
CA GLN A 62 -6.21 3.15 -15.61
C GLN A 62 -6.02 1.83 -16.37
N GLY A 63 -7.14 1.12 -16.60
CA GLY A 63 -7.17 -0.14 -17.35
C GLY A 63 -6.44 -1.29 -16.66
N LYS A 64 -6.25 -1.26 -15.35
CA LYS A 64 -5.74 -2.38 -14.54
C LYS A 64 -6.91 -3.14 -13.92
N ASP A 65 -6.71 -4.44 -13.67
CA ASP A 65 -7.71 -5.32 -13.07
C ASP A 65 -7.49 -5.49 -11.57
N ILE A 66 -6.23 -5.62 -11.15
CA ILE A 66 -5.85 -5.95 -9.77
C ILE A 66 -4.75 -4.99 -9.32
N LEU A 67 -4.89 -4.48 -8.11
CA LEU A 67 -3.92 -3.64 -7.45
C LEU A 67 -3.35 -4.33 -6.22
N ILE A 68 -2.02 -4.32 -6.08
CA ILE A 68 -1.33 -4.62 -4.83
C ILE A 68 -0.63 -3.33 -4.38
N GLN A 69 -1.09 -2.79 -3.25
CA GLN A 69 -0.56 -1.56 -2.68
C GLN A 69 0.54 -1.86 -1.67
N ALA A 70 1.80 -1.81 -2.13
CA ALA A 70 3.00 -2.01 -1.32
C ALA A 70 3.85 -0.73 -1.19
N ALA A 71 3.38 0.40 -1.77
CA ALA A 71 4.06 1.67 -1.63
C ALA A 71 3.77 2.30 -0.27
N ALA A 72 4.80 2.84 0.33
CA ALA A 72 4.70 3.65 1.54
C ALA A 72 5.87 4.64 1.60
N THR A 73 5.63 5.81 2.17
CA THR A 73 6.72 6.68 2.64
C THR A 73 7.21 6.09 3.95
N THR A 74 8.42 5.52 3.92
CA THR A 74 9.08 4.93 5.09
C THR A 74 10.57 5.21 5.03
N THR A 75 11.14 5.66 6.14
CA THR A 75 12.55 6.07 6.24
C THR A 75 13.26 5.38 7.42
N GLY A 76 12.60 4.37 8.01
CA GLY A 76 13.12 3.61 9.14
C GLY A 76 12.62 4.08 10.50
N SER A 77 12.92 3.30 11.55
CA SER A 77 12.42 3.51 12.91
C SER A 77 12.86 4.84 13.53
N LYS A 78 14.05 5.33 13.20
CA LYS A 78 14.56 6.61 13.69
C LYS A 78 13.66 7.78 13.26
N ASP A 79 13.25 7.80 12.00
CA ASP A 79 12.40 8.88 11.47
C ASP A 79 10.93 8.75 11.93
N ILE A 80 10.47 7.55 12.23
CA ILE A 80 9.14 7.36 12.85
C ILE A 80 9.04 8.13 14.18
N VAL A 81 10.13 8.19 14.91
CA VAL A 81 10.19 8.90 16.20
C VAL A 81 10.48 10.39 16.00
N SER A 82 11.44 10.74 15.13
CA SER A 82 11.91 12.14 14.97
C SER A 82 11.06 12.98 14.02
N LYS A 83 10.41 12.36 13.03
CA LYS A 83 9.60 13.01 12.00
C LYS A 83 8.30 12.24 11.72
N PRO A 84 7.47 11.97 12.74
CA PRO A 84 6.30 11.09 12.62
C PRO A 84 5.29 11.58 11.59
N TYR A 85 5.21 12.89 11.36
CA TYR A 85 4.26 13.49 10.41
C TYR A 85 4.44 12.98 8.97
N ILE A 86 5.66 12.75 8.51
CA ILE A 86 5.93 12.24 7.14
C ILE A 86 5.29 10.86 6.95
N HIS A 87 5.45 9.96 7.95
CA HIS A 87 4.88 8.62 7.88
C HIS A 87 3.36 8.62 7.96
N VAL A 88 2.75 9.62 8.58
CA VAL A 88 1.30 9.75 8.72
C VAL A 88 0.70 10.42 7.49
N THR A 89 1.13 11.64 7.20
CA THR A 89 0.48 12.49 6.20
C THR A 89 0.68 12.00 4.77
N ASP A 90 1.92 11.69 4.38
CA ASP A 90 2.20 11.20 3.03
C ASP A 90 1.49 9.87 2.75
N ASN A 91 1.52 8.95 3.72
CA ASN A 91 0.83 7.67 3.55
C ASN A 91 -0.69 7.81 3.53
N ALA A 92 -1.27 8.77 4.28
CA ALA A 92 -2.69 9.06 4.21
C ALA A 92 -3.07 9.60 2.82
N VAL A 93 -2.30 10.55 2.27
CA VAL A 93 -2.50 11.13 0.93
C VAL A 93 -2.38 10.05 -0.15
N ILE A 94 -1.28 9.30 -0.16
CA ILE A 94 -1.03 8.22 -1.12
C ILE A 94 -2.21 7.25 -1.15
N ASN A 95 -2.58 6.71 0.02
CA ASN A 95 -3.60 5.68 0.08
C ASN A 95 -5.01 6.22 -0.22
N SER A 96 -5.32 7.46 0.17
CA SER A 96 -6.59 8.09 -0.18
C SER A 96 -6.75 8.22 -1.70
N TYR A 97 -5.71 8.68 -2.40
CA TYR A 97 -5.75 8.77 -3.87
C TYR A 97 -5.79 7.39 -4.53
N VAL A 98 -5.02 6.44 -4.01
CA VAL A 98 -4.96 5.07 -4.53
C VAL A 98 -6.31 4.38 -4.42
N MET A 99 -6.95 4.40 -3.23
CA MET A 99 -8.24 3.74 -3.01
C MET A 99 -9.34 4.39 -3.86
N ARG A 100 -9.40 5.73 -3.89
CA ARG A 100 -10.36 6.45 -4.73
C ARG A 100 -10.15 6.13 -6.22
N SER A 101 -8.92 6.22 -6.73
CA SER A 101 -8.64 5.94 -8.13
C SER A 101 -8.89 4.47 -8.50
N ALA A 102 -8.63 3.53 -7.59
CA ALA A 102 -8.95 2.12 -7.79
C ALA A 102 -10.45 1.90 -7.96
N PHE A 103 -11.27 2.59 -7.16
CA PHE A 103 -12.73 2.53 -7.26
C PHE A 103 -13.22 3.20 -8.57
N GLU A 104 -12.79 4.43 -8.88
CA GLU A 104 -13.16 5.17 -10.08
C GLU A 104 -12.79 4.42 -11.37
N ASN A 105 -11.64 3.73 -11.39
CA ASN A 105 -11.18 2.89 -12.51
C ASN A 105 -11.77 1.47 -12.50
N LYS A 106 -12.70 1.16 -11.58
CA LYS A 106 -13.42 -0.13 -11.48
C LYS A 106 -12.47 -1.33 -11.37
N LEU A 107 -11.38 -1.22 -10.61
CA LEU A 107 -10.49 -2.34 -10.35
C LEU A 107 -11.26 -3.46 -9.64
N LYS A 108 -11.03 -4.69 -10.08
CA LYS A 108 -11.76 -5.88 -9.57
C LYS A 108 -11.29 -6.29 -8.18
N ARG A 109 -10.03 -5.99 -7.84
CA ARG A 109 -9.44 -6.34 -6.54
C ARG A 109 -8.35 -5.36 -6.14
N VAL A 110 -8.38 -4.99 -4.87
CA VAL A 110 -7.31 -4.23 -4.21
C VAL A 110 -6.80 -5.06 -3.03
N ILE A 111 -5.49 -5.18 -2.91
CA ILE A 111 -4.79 -5.80 -1.78
C ILE A 111 -3.94 -4.72 -1.14
N PHE A 112 -4.16 -4.46 0.14
CA PHE A 112 -3.41 -3.49 0.95
C PHE A 112 -2.63 -4.20 2.04
N PHE A 113 -1.35 -3.86 2.20
CA PHE A 113 -0.54 -4.37 3.30
C PHE A 113 -0.72 -3.49 4.52
N SER A 114 -1.39 -4.04 5.52
CA SER A 114 -1.49 -3.43 6.83
C SER A 114 -0.25 -3.73 7.70
N CYS A 115 -0.32 -3.55 8.98
CA CYS A 115 0.82 -3.77 9.87
C CYS A 115 0.39 -4.09 11.30
N SER A 116 1.31 -4.60 12.10
CA SER A 116 1.07 -4.99 13.50
C SER A 116 1.20 -3.84 14.51
N ILE A 117 1.67 -2.65 14.10
CA ILE A 117 1.86 -1.52 15.04
C ILE A 117 0.55 -0.97 15.61
N MET A 118 -0.59 -1.38 15.07
CA MET A 118 -1.92 -1.02 15.59
C MET A 118 -2.29 -1.76 16.87
N TYR A 119 -1.62 -2.87 17.17
CA TYR A 119 -1.83 -3.60 18.41
C TYR A 119 -1.01 -3.01 19.54
N LYS A 120 -1.48 -3.21 20.79
CA LYS A 120 -0.67 -2.87 21.95
C LYS A 120 0.51 -3.83 22.10
N PRO A 121 1.63 -3.36 22.67
CA PRO A 121 2.74 -4.26 23.03
C PRO A 121 2.25 -5.41 23.91
N SER A 122 2.66 -6.62 23.57
CA SER A 122 2.28 -7.83 24.31
C SER A 122 3.42 -8.85 24.26
N ASN A 123 3.62 -9.55 25.38
CA ASN A 123 4.51 -10.71 25.46
C ASN A 123 3.86 -12.01 24.97
N LYS A 124 2.57 -11.93 24.58
CA LYS A 124 1.82 -13.06 24.01
C LYS A 124 1.51 -12.80 22.54
N PRO A 125 1.45 -13.84 21.68
CA PRO A 125 0.97 -13.71 20.32
C PRO A 125 -0.40 -13.05 20.27
N GLN A 126 -0.59 -12.11 19.35
CA GLN A 126 -1.86 -11.40 19.13
C GLN A 126 -2.59 -12.01 17.93
N LYS A 127 -3.91 -12.08 18.00
CA LYS A 127 -4.79 -12.43 16.89
C LYS A 127 -5.47 -11.17 16.34
N GLU A 128 -5.99 -11.21 15.13
CA GLU A 128 -6.69 -10.06 14.53
C GLU A 128 -7.90 -9.62 15.36
N VAL A 129 -8.59 -10.57 16.01
CA VAL A 129 -9.73 -10.30 16.90
C VAL A 129 -9.36 -9.60 18.20
N ASP A 130 -8.08 -9.57 18.55
CA ASP A 130 -7.59 -8.91 19.77
C ASP A 130 -7.41 -7.39 19.56
N LEU A 131 -7.57 -6.89 18.32
CA LEU A 131 -7.50 -5.47 18.04
C LEU A 131 -8.67 -4.72 18.66
N ASN A 132 -8.38 -3.93 19.68
CA ASN A 132 -9.38 -3.11 20.36
C ASN A 132 -9.25 -1.63 19.95
N LEU A 133 -10.15 -1.17 19.12
CA LEU A 133 -10.17 0.21 18.61
C LEU A 133 -10.56 1.28 19.66
N ASN A 134 -11.03 0.86 20.84
CA ASN A 134 -11.29 1.76 21.96
C ASN A 134 -10.02 2.11 22.76
N LEU A 135 -8.90 1.50 22.43
CA LEU A 135 -7.62 1.70 23.09
C LEU A 135 -6.62 2.29 22.11
N ASP A 136 -5.91 3.33 22.55
CA ASP A 136 -4.85 3.92 21.74
C ASP A 136 -3.72 2.92 21.48
N PRO A 137 -3.15 2.93 20.28
CA PRO A 137 -1.92 2.22 19.95
C PRO A 137 -0.75 2.67 20.84
N PHE A 138 0.38 1.99 20.72
CA PHE A 138 1.59 2.38 21.43
C PHE A 138 2.00 3.83 21.05
N LYS A 139 2.31 4.66 22.06
CA LYS A 139 2.55 6.09 21.93
C LYS A 139 3.45 6.48 20.75
N SER A 140 4.58 5.78 20.58
CA SER A 140 5.54 6.08 19.50
C SER A 140 5.01 5.80 18.09
N TYR A 141 3.97 4.98 17.97
CA TYR A 141 3.35 4.60 16.69
C TYR A 141 1.92 5.13 16.53
N PHE A 142 1.46 5.95 17.47
CA PHE A 142 0.08 6.44 17.51
C PHE A 142 -0.45 6.89 16.14
N GLY A 143 0.20 7.87 15.52
CA GLY A 143 -0.26 8.40 14.23
C GLY A 143 -0.18 7.38 13.09
N ALA A 144 0.91 6.62 13.00
CA ALA A 144 1.09 5.61 11.94
C ALA A 144 0.09 4.46 12.09
N ALA A 145 -0.21 4.03 13.30
CA ALA A 145 -1.19 2.98 13.57
C ALA A 145 -2.62 3.42 13.22
N TRP A 146 -3.05 4.59 13.67
CA TRP A 146 -4.36 5.14 13.33
C TRP A 146 -4.52 5.40 11.83
N MET A 147 -3.46 5.87 11.15
CA MET A 147 -3.47 5.99 9.70
C MET A 147 -3.70 4.63 9.02
N LYS A 148 -3.05 3.56 9.47
CA LYS A 148 -3.27 2.21 8.93
C LYS A 148 -4.69 1.71 9.15
N ILE A 149 -5.24 1.89 10.36
CA ILE A 149 -6.63 1.56 10.68
C ILE A 149 -7.59 2.34 9.77
N PHE A 150 -7.35 3.63 9.58
CA PHE A 150 -8.14 4.46 8.64
C PHE A 150 -8.14 3.88 7.23
N ILE A 151 -6.99 3.43 6.72
CA ILE A 151 -6.91 2.86 5.37
C ILE A 151 -7.63 1.50 5.29
N GLU A 152 -7.53 0.65 6.33
CA GLU A 152 -8.32 -0.59 6.39
C GLU A 152 -9.82 -0.30 6.32
N LYS A 153 -10.30 0.67 7.11
CA LYS A 153 -11.71 1.11 7.08
C LYS A 153 -12.10 1.73 5.74
N THR A 154 -11.18 2.42 5.07
CA THR A 154 -11.40 2.93 3.71
C THR A 154 -11.53 1.78 2.70
N CYS A 155 -10.72 0.73 2.81
CA CYS A 155 -10.86 -0.47 1.98
C CYS A 155 -12.23 -1.15 2.21
N GLU A 156 -12.62 -1.30 3.47
CA GLU A 156 -13.94 -1.85 3.86
C GLU A 156 -15.07 -1.00 3.28
N PHE A 157 -14.99 0.34 3.42
CA PHE A 157 -15.96 1.28 2.87
C PHE A 157 -16.14 1.05 1.37
N PHE A 158 -15.08 1.12 0.56
CA PHE A 158 -15.21 0.93 -0.88
C PHE A 158 -15.67 -0.47 -1.30
N SER A 159 -15.40 -1.49 -0.50
CA SER A 159 -15.86 -2.86 -0.79
C SER A 159 -17.38 -3.01 -0.73
N ARG A 160 -18.07 -2.10 -0.04
CA ARG A 160 -19.54 -2.09 0.10
C ARG A 160 -20.26 -1.44 -1.08
N PHE A 161 -19.55 -0.71 -1.94
CA PHE A 161 -20.09 -0.04 -3.14
C PHE A 161 -19.74 -0.84 -4.41
N LYS A 162 -20.23 -2.06 -4.48
CA LYS A 162 -20.08 -2.92 -5.66
C LYS A 162 -21.24 -2.79 -6.61
#